data_bf2087719a46ceec8f14762b7996b6e1
#
_entry.id   bf2087719a46ceec8f14762b7996b6e1
#
_cell.length_a   1.000
_cell.length_b   1.000
_cell.length_c   1.000
_cell.angle_alpha   90.00
_cell.angle_beta   90.00
_cell.angle_gamma   90.00
#
_symmetry.space_group_name_H-M   'P 1'
#
loop_
_entity.id
_entity.type
_entity.pdbx_description
1 polymer ?
#
loop_
_entity_poly.entity_id
_entity_poly.type
_entity_poly.pdbx_seq_one_letter_code
_entity_poly.pdbx_strand_id
1 'polypeptide(L)'
;AYPIIDILFRHGRFTAEDSVMTARAVIAYSVGLPSYVMVKALAPNFFARGDTKTPVKYSIVVMIANLSLSIALMIPFGHVGVASATSVASFVSLYQYLRGLKKRGYWSYSAELNRKILKITLCSLVMGGVIYLGELGITWKFDNWLLLSYGIKIPLFAGLCILGVATFCVMAK
;
A
#
# COMPACT_ATOMS: atom_id res chain seq x y z
N ALA A 1 -4.12 -0.07 10.55
CA ALA A 1 -3.68 1.31 10.28
C ALA A 1 -3.93 2.24 11.48
N TYR A 2 -5.12 2.15 12.12
CA TYR A 2 -5.48 3.04 13.23
C TYR A 2 -4.46 3.03 14.40
N PRO A 3 -4.01 1.87 14.93
CA PRO A 3 -3.06 1.87 16.05
C PRO A 3 -1.73 2.56 15.74
N ILE A 4 -1.27 2.49 14.51
CA ILE A 4 -0.03 3.15 14.07
C ILE A 4 -0.19 4.66 14.13
N ILE A 5 -1.28 5.18 13.58
CA ILE A 5 -1.56 6.60 13.53
C ILE A 5 -1.80 7.16 14.95
N ASP A 6 -2.53 6.41 15.77
CA ASP A 6 -2.80 6.79 17.16
C ASP A 6 -1.50 6.89 18.00
N ILE A 7 -0.59 5.93 17.83
CA ILE A 7 0.69 5.92 18.56
C ILE A 7 1.64 7.03 18.09
N LEU A 8 1.71 7.27 16.77
CA LEU A 8 2.70 8.18 16.20
C LEU A 8 2.25 9.65 16.20
N PHE A 9 0.96 9.91 15.98
CA PHE A 9 0.47 11.26 15.69
C PHE A 9 -0.49 11.82 16.73
N ARG A 10 -1.07 11.02 17.63
CA ARG A 10 -2.01 11.50 18.63
C ARG A 10 -1.30 12.25 19.76
N HIS A 11 -0.73 13.43 19.42
CA HIS A 11 -0.08 14.34 20.35
C HIS A 11 -0.52 15.78 20.07
N GLY A 12 -0.59 16.59 21.11
CA GLY A 12 -0.94 18.01 21.00
C GLY A 12 -2.35 18.24 20.47
N ARG A 13 -2.49 18.88 19.31
CA ARG A 13 -3.79 19.24 18.69
C ARG A 13 -4.44 18.14 17.87
N PHE A 14 -3.77 17.01 17.66
CA PHE A 14 -4.27 15.92 16.82
C PHE A 14 -5.31 15.09 17.59
N THR A 15 -6.54 15.10 17.11
CA THR A 15 -7.69 14.46 17.78
C THR A 15 -7.83 12.97 17.42
N ALA A 16 -8.69 12.26 18.13
CA ALA A 16 -9.03 10.88 17.82
C ALA A 16 -9.76 10.77 16.46
N GLU A 17 -10.53 11.79 16.10
CA GLU A 17 -11.24 11.86 14.82
C GLU A 17 -10.26 12.02 13.66
N ASP A 18 -9.23 12.86 13.81
CA ASP A 18 -8.15 13.01 12.84
C ASP A 18 -7.39 11.70 12.66
N SER A 19 -7.18 10.94 13.73
CA SER A 19 -6.56 9.61 13.68
C SER A 19 -7.35 8.62 12.81
N VAL A 20 -8.68 8.62 12.93
CA VAL A 20 -9.58 7.76 12.14
C VAL A 20 -9.56 8.18 10.67
N MET A 21 -9.65 9.47 10.38
CA MET A 21 -9.62 9.98 9.01
C MET A 21 -8.28 9.67 8.32
N THR A 22 -7.18 9.90 9.03
CA THR A 22 -5.84 9.60 8.54
C THR A 22 -5.65 8.09 8.31
N ALA A 23 -6.13 7.24 9.21
CA ALA A 23 -6.07 5.79 9.06
C ALA A 23 -6.83 5.31 7.82
N ARG A 24 -7.99 5.87 7.54
CA ARG A 24 -8.76 5.58 6.31
C ARG A 24 -8.00 5.98 5.05
N ALA A 25 -7.35 7.14 5.05
CA ALA A 25 -6.53 7.59 3.93
C ALA A 25 -5.32 6.66 3.72
N VAL A 26 -4.66 6.22 4.80
CA VAL A 26 -3.53 5.26 4.71
C VAL A 26 -4.00 3.92 4.14
N ILE A 27 -5.17 3.42 4.52
CA ILE A 27 -5.74 2.20 3.93
C ILE A 27 -5.98 2.39 2.43
N ALA A 28 -6.56 3.53 2.03
CA ALA A 28 -6.80 3.83 0.63
C ALA A 28 -5.49 3.88 -0.18
N TYR A 29 -4.43 4.50 0.34
CA TYR A 29 -3.10 4.49 -0.28
C TYR A 29 -2.48 3.08 -0.37
N SER A 30 -2.67 2.27 0.67
CA SER A 30 -2.09 0.92 0.73
C SER A 30 -2.55 0.02 -0.40
N VAL A 31 -3.78 0.21 -0.90
CA VAL A 31 -4.31 -0.53 -2.06
C VAL A 31 -3.51 -0.22 -3.34
N GLY A 32 -3.01 1.00 -3.50
CA GLY A 32 -2.21 1.41 -4.66
C GLY A 32 -0.73 0.98 -4.61
N LEU A 33 -0.20 0.68 -3.41
CA LEU A 33 1.23 0.37 -3.21
C LEU A 33 1.74 -0.77 -4.10
N PRO A 34 1.08 -1.93 -4.23
CA PRO A 34 1.57 -3.02 -5.07
C PRO A 34 1.76 -2.57 -6.53
N SER A 35 0.81 -1.80 -7.07
CA SER A 35 0.89 -1.28 -8.43
C SER A 35 2.05 -0.30 -8.59
N TYR A 36 2.25 0.57 -7.62
CA TYR A 36 3.34 1.53 -7.61
C TYR A 36 4.73 0.85 -7.59
N VAL A 37 4.90 -0.16 -6.74
CA VAL A 37 6.15 -0.94 -6.67
C VAL A 37 6.40 -1.68 -7.99
N MET A 38 5.36 -2.29 -8.60
CA MET A 38 5.49 -2.94 -9.90
C MET A 38 5.90 -1.98 -11.00
N VAL A 39 5.35 -0.77 -11.04
CA VAL A 39 5.76 0.26 -12.00
C VAL A 39 7.24 0.60 -11.86
N LYS A 40 7.75 0.74 -10.62
CA LYS A 40 9.18 0.98 -10.37
C LYS A 40 10.08 -0.16 -10.84
N ALA A 41 9.60 -1.41 -10.77
CA ALA A 41 10.31 -2.57 -11.29
C ALA A 41 10.27 -2.66 -12.83
N LEU A 42 9.20 -2.17 -13.47
CA LEU A 42 9.01 -2.23 -14.91
C LEU A 42 9.67 -1.06 -15.65
N ALA A 43 9.74 0.12 -15.05
CA ALA A 43 10.30 1.32 -15.67
C ALA A 43 11.74 1.16 -16.17
N PRO A 44 12.69 0.50 -15.45
CA PRO A 44 14.05 0.29 -15.90
C PRO A 44 14.16 -0.47 -17.23
N ASN A 45 13.17 -1.32 -17.56
CA ASN A 45 13.18 -2.04 -18.84
C ASN A 45 13.09 -1.12 -20.06
N PHE A 46 12.44 0.03 -19.93
CA PHE A 46 12.39 1.04 -20.99
C PHE A 46 13.70 1.82 -21.05
N PHE A 47 14.26 2.24 -19.91
CA PHE A 47 15.50 2.99 -19.84
C PHE A 47 16.69 2.18 -20.34
N ALA A 48 16.80 0.90 -19.99
CA ALA A 48 17.85 0.01 -20.45
C ALA A 48 17.88 -0.15 -21.99
N ARG A 49 16.77 0.18 -22.66
CA ARG A 49 16.64 0.11 -24.12
C ARG A 49 16.70 1.50 -24.78
N GLY A 50 17.11 2.53 -24.04
CA GLY A 50 17.21 3.90 -24.53
C GLY A 50 15.88 4.62 -24.74
N ASP A 51 14.75 3.99 -24.35
CA ASP A 51 13.43 4.60 -24.51
C ASP A 51 13.04 5.40 -23.25
N THR A 52 13.46 6.64 -23.19
CA THR A 52 13.09 7.57 -22.13
C THR A 52 11.75 8.28 -22.42
N LYS A 53 11.34 8.36 -23.70
CA LYS A 53 10.14 9.11 -24.10
C LYS A 53 8.84 8.44 -23.65
N THR A 54 8.80 7.12 -23.68
CA THR A 54 7.58 6.36 -23.33
C THR A 54 7.23 6.46 -21.84
N PRO A 55 8.15 6.24 -20.88
CA PRO A 55 7.87 6.46 -19.46
C PRO A 55 7.40 7.88 -19.15
N VAL A 56 8.00 8.90 -19.80
CA VAL A 56 7.57 10.29 -19.61
C VAL A 56 6.14 10.52 -20.06
N LYS A 57 5.76 9.99 -21.23
CA LYS A 57 4.36 10.08 -21.72
C LYS A 57 3.39 9.40 -20.75
N TYR A 58 3.74 8.22 -20.23
CA TYR A 58 2.89 7.52 -19.26
C TYR A 58 2.74 8.32 -17.96
N SER A 59 3.83 8.92 -17.47
CA SER A 59 3.79 9.77 -16.28
C SER A 59 2.89 10.98 -16.44
N ILE A 60 2.90 11.65 -17.60
CA ILE A 60 2.02 12.78 -17.90
C ILE A 60 0.55 12.35 -17.87
N VAL A 61 0.21 11.22 -18.52
CA VAL A 61 -1.16 10.71 -18.52
C VAL A 61 -1.63 10.37 -17.11
N VAL A 62 -0.78 9.72 -16.33
CA VAL A 62 -1.08 9.36 -14.93
C VAL A 62 -1.24 10.61 -14.06
N MET A 63 -0.42 11.63 -14.27
CA MET A 63 -0.51 12.90 -13.55
C MET A 63 -1.86 13.59 -13.81
N ILE A 64 -2.26 13.67 -15.07
CA ILE A 64 -3.55 14.26 -15.46
C ILE A 64 -4.72 13.44 -14.89
N ALA A 65 -4.66 12.11 -14.99
CA ALA A 65 -5.67 11.22 -14.44
C ALA A 65 -5.79 11.37 -12.92
N ASN A 66 -4.64 11.40 -12.22
CA ASN A 66 -4.61 11.58 -10.77
C ASN A 66 -5.20 12.93 -10.35
N LEU A 67 -4.82 14.02 -11.04
CA LEU A 67 -5.33 15.36 -10.76
C LEU A 67 -6.85 15.42 -10.95
N SER A 68 -7.35 14.93 -12.08
CA SER A 68 -8.78 14.91 -12.39
C SER A 68 -9.58 14.09 -11.39
N LEU A 69 -9.11 12.87 -11.05
CA LEU A 69 -9.74 12.01 -10.06
C LEU A 69 -9.68 12.62 -8.65
N SER A 70 -8.55 13.25 -8.28
CA SER A 70 -8.40 13.89 -6.97
C SER A 70 -9.41 15.02 -6.78
N ILE A 71 -9.59 15.86 -7.80
CA ILE A 71 -10.59 16.95 -7.76
C ILE A 71 -12.01 16.36 -7.66
N ALA A 72 -12.31 15.34 -8.47
CA ALA A 72 -13.64 14.73 -8.50
C ALA A 72 -14.00 14.02 -7.19
N LEU A 73 -13.03 13.32 -6.57
CA LEU A 73 -13.25 12.55 -5.35
C LEU A 73 -13.05 13.36 -4.06
N MET A 74 -12.37 14.50 -4.13
CA MET A 74 -12.17 15.39 -2.98
C MET A 74 -13.51 15.95 -2.48
N ILE A 75 -14.45 16.28 -3.39
CA ILE A 75 -15.75 16.86 -3.02
C ILE A 75 -16.57 15.90 -2.15
N PRO A 76 -16.81 14.60 -2.53
CA PRO A 76 -17.63 13.69 -1.74
C PRO A 76 -16.87 13.02 -0.57
N PHE A 77 -15.55 12.81 -0.68
CA PHE A 77 -14.78 11.97 0.26
C PHE A 77 -13.64 12.72 0.97
N GLY A 78 -13.44 14.01 0.71
CA GLY A 78 -12.36 14.79 1.31
C GLY A 78 -10.97 14.18 1.07
N HIS A 79 -10.16 14.05 2.12
CA HIS A 79 -8.78 13.53 2.03
C HIS A 79 -8.71 12.07 1.61
N VAL A 80 -9.70 11.26 1.98
CA VAL A 80 -9.78 9.84 1.58
C VAL A 80 -10.02 9.73 0.07
N GLY A 81 -10.76 10.69 -0.52
CA GLY A 81 -10.97 10.79 -1.96
C GLY A 81 -9.66 11.00 -2.72
N VAL A 82 -8.82 11.92 -2.27
CA VAL A 82 -7.49 12.16 -2.86
C VAL A 82 -6.59 10.93 -2.75
N ALA A 83 -6.59 10.25 -1.60
CA ALA A 83 -5.85 9.02 -1.39
C ALA A 83 -6.30 7.90 -2.35
N SER A 84 -7.61 7.75 -2.52
CA SER A 84 -8.22 6.78 -3.45
C SER A 84 -7.87 7.09 -4.90
N ALA A 85 -7.90 8.37 -5.29
CA ALA A 85 -7.52 8.82 -6.63
C ALA A 85 -6.08 8.42 -6.97
N THR A 86 -5.15 8.60 -6.04
CA THR A 86 -3.75 8.22 -6.22
C THR A 86 -3.59 6.70 -6.39
N SER A 87 -4.35 5.91 -5.64
CA SER A 87 -4.35 4.45 -5.78
C SER A 87 -4.87 4.02 -7.15
N VAL A 88 -5.97 4.59 -7.61
CA VAL A 88 -6.52 4.32 -8.96
C VAL A 88 -5.52 4.74 -10.04
N ALA A 89 -4.91 5.92 -9.92
CA ALA A 89 -3.89 6.39 -10.86
C ALA A 89 -2.67 5.44 -10.92
N SER A 90 -2.28 4.83 -9.81
CA SER A 90 -1.22 3.81 -9.77
C SER A 90 -1.58 2.56 -10.58
N PHE A 91 -2.82 2.10 -10.55
CA PHE A 91 -3.30 1.00 -11.40
C PHE A 91 -3.33 1.38 -12.88
N VAL A 92 -3.75 2.61 -13.21
CA VAL A 92 -3.69 3.13 -14.57
C VAL A 92 -2.24 3.12 -15.08
N SER A 93 -1.30 3.58 -14.25
CA SER A 93 0.13 3.54 -14.55
C SER A 93 0.60 2.13 -14.85
N LEU A 94 0.34 1.18 -13.95
CA LEU A 94 0.71 -0.22 -14.11
C LEU A 94 0.16 -0.81 -15.42
N TYR A 95 -1.11 -0.56 -15.71
CA TYR A 95 -1.74 -1.01 -16.95
C TYR A 95 -1.02 -0.47 -18.20
N GLN A 96 -0.65 0.82 -18.21
CA GLN A 96 0.08 1.43 -19.33
C GLN A 96 1.45 0.78 -19.54
N TYR A 97 2.21 0.56 -18.46
CA TYR A 97 3.51 -0.10 -18.51
C TYR A 97 3.41 -1.53 -19.01
N LEU A 98 2.47 -2.33 -18.51
CA LEU A 98 2.25 -3.72 -18.95
C LEU A 98 1.84 -3.78 -20.41
N ARG A 99 0.92 -2.91 -20.83
CA ARG A 99 0.49 -2.81 -22.23
C ARG A 99 1.64 -2.39 -23.15
N GLY A 100 2.45 -1.43 -22.71
CA GLY A 100 3.60 -0.96 -23.47
C GLY A 100 4.67 -2.03 -23.66
N LEU A 101 4.98 -2.80 -22.62
CA LEU A 101 5.92 -3.92 -22.67
C LEU A 101 5.39 -5.06 -23.56
N LYS A 102 4.10 -5.39 -23.44
CA LYS A 102 3.46 -6.42 -24.26
C LYS A 102 3.46 -6.04 -25.74
N LYS A 103 3.09 -4.80 -26.09
CA LYS A 103 3.05 -4.30 -27.47
C LYS A 103 4.41 -4.34 -28.16
N ARG A 104 5.50 -4.19 -27.39
CA ARG A 104 6.88 -4.19 -27.90
C ARG A 104 7.56 -5.56 -27.85
N GLY A 105 6.86 -6.61 -27.43
CA GLY A 105 7.43 -7.94 -27.30
C GLY A 105 8.47 -8.08 -26.18
N TYR A 106 8.53 -7.11 -25.26
CA TYR A 106 9.48 -7.11 -24.16
C TYR A 106 8.99 -7.89 -22.94
N TRP A 107 7.77 -8.38 -23.01
CA TRP A 107 7.13 -9.16 -21.97
C TRP A 107 6.89 -10.58 -22.46
N SER A 108 7.66 -11.52 -21.96
CA SER A 108 7.38 -12.94 -22.10
C SER A 108 6.68 -13.44 -20.82
N TYR A 109 5.53 -14.02 -20.98
CA TYR A 109 4.80 -14.62 -19.86
C TYR A 109 5.52 -15.91 -19.48
N SER A 110 6.22 -15.91 -18.35
CA SER A 110 6.83 -17.10 -17.79
C SER A 110 5.91 -17.67 -16.69
N ALA A 111 5.58 -18.94 -16.78
CA ALA A 111 4.83 -19.65 -15.74
C ALA A 111 5.54 -19.58 -14.37
N GLU A 112 6.87 -19.51 -14.39
CA GLU A 112 7.69 -19.36 -13.20
C GLU A 112 7.47 -18.01 -12.49
N LEU A 113 7.32 -16.92 -13.27
CA LEU A 113 7.01 -15.59 -12.72
C LEU A 113 5.65 -15.60 -12.03
N ASN A 114 4.66 -16.22 -12.64
CA ASN A 114 3.31 -16.31 -12.09
C ASN A 114 3.29 -17.08 -10.76
N ARG A 115 4.05 -18.17 -10.69
CA ARG A 115 4.22 -18.97 -9.47
C ARG A 115 4.90 -18.19 -8.34
N LYS A 116 5.92 -17.40 -8.66
CA LYS A 116 6.62 -16.52 -7.68
C LYS A 116 5.68 -15.42 -7.17
N ILE A 117 4.95 -14.75 -8.06
CA ILE A 117 3.96 -13.73 -7.68
C ILE A 117 2.89 -14.34 -6.77
N LEU A 118 2.33 -15.49 -7.13
CA LEU A 118 1.31 -16.17 -6.32
C LEU A 118 1.85 -16.52 -4.93
N LYS A 119 3.07 -17.07 -4.85
CA LYS A 119 3.73 -17.39 -3.57
C LYS A 119 3.87 -16.15 -2.69
N ILE A 120 4.40 -15.04 -3.23
CA ILE A 120 4.58 -13.79 -2.49
C ILE A 120 3.23 -13.24 -2.02
N THR A 121 2.21 -13.28 -2.87
CA THR A 121 0.86 -12.80 -2.52
C THR A 121 0.25 -13.63 -1.39
N LEU A 122 0.38 -14.96 -1.44
CA LEU A 122 -0.08 -15.85 -0.38
C LEU A 122 0.65 -15.59 0.94
N CYS A 123 1.99 -15.45 0.90
CA CYS A 123 2.77 -15.12 2.09
C CYS A 123 2.34 -13.77 2.71
N SER A 124 2.08 -12.77 1.87
CA SER A 124 1.61 -11.46 2.32
C SER A 124 0.21 -11.52 2.94
N LEU A 125 -0.69 -12.32 2.38
CA LEU A 125 -2.03 -12.53 2.93
C LEU A 125 -1.99 -13.24 4.29
N VAL A 126 -1.15 -14.27 4.43
CA VAL A 126 -0.97 -14.97 5.71
C VAL A 126 -0.38 -14.02 6.76
N MET A 127 0.65 -13.24 6.40
CA MET A 127 1.23 -12.23 7.28
C MET A 127 0.16 -11.21 7.73
N GLY A 128 -0.63 -10.70 6.79
CA GLY A 128 -1.72 -9.77 7.09
C GLY A 128 -2.78 -10.39 8.02
N GLY A 129 -3.13 -11.65 7.80
CA GLY A 129 -4.03 -12.41 8.66
C GLY A 129 -3.51 -12.58 10.09
N VAL A 130 -2.23 -12.93 10.24
CA VAL A 130 -1.58 -13.07 11.56
C VAL A 130 -1.57 -11.74 12.32
N ILE A 131 -1.23 -10.64 11.65
CA ILE A 131 -1.26 -9.30 12.26
C ILE A 131 -2.68 -8.92 12.66
N TYR A 132 -3.67 -9.19 11.81
CA TYR A 132 -5.07 -8.88 12.08
C TYR A 132 -5.63 -9.68 13.27
N LEU A 133 -5.34 -10.97 13.34
CA LEU A 133 -5.72 -11.82 14.47
C LEU A 133 -5.02 -11.40 15.77
N GLY A 134 -3.76 -10.99 15.67
CA GLY A 134 -3.02 -10.42 16.80
C GLY A 134 -3.65 -9.13 17.31
N GLU A 135 -4.05 -8.22 16.41
CA GLU A 135 -4.77 -6.98 16.77
C GLU A 135 -6.11 -7.29 17.44
N LEU A 136 -6.89 -8.24 16.91
CA LEU A 136 -8.14 -8.70 17.52
C LEU A 136 -7.93 -9.29 18.92
N GLY A 137 -6.91 -10.13 19.11
CA GLY A 137 -6.59 -10.71 20.40
C GLY A 137 -6.20 -9.68 21.45
N ILE A 138 -5.49 -8.63 21.05
CA ILE A 138 -5.10 -7.52 21.91
C ILE A 138 -6.33 -6.67 22.28
N THR A 139 -7.17 -6.33 21.32
CA THR A 139 -8.37 -5.53 21.56
C THR A 139 -9.39 -6.29 22.43
N TRP A 140 -9.48 -7.61 22.29
CA TRP A 140 -10.37 -8.45 23.12
C TRP A 140 -9.88 -8.58 24.58
N LYS A 141 -8.55 -8.63 24.77
CA LYS A 141 -7.96 -8.78 26.11
C LYS A 141 -7.87 -7.44 26.86
N PHE A 142 -7.80 -6.33 26.14
CA PHE A 142 -7.72 -4.97 26.68
C PHE A 142 -8.92 -4.16 26.16
N ASP A 143 -10.03 -4.22 26.87
CA ASP A 143 -11.32 -3.60 26.53
C ASP A 143 -11.24 -2.07 26.28
N ASN A 144 -10.16 -1.43 26.73
CA ASN A 144 -9.87 -0.01 26.57
C ASN A 144 -8.46 0.25 25.99
N TRP A 145 -8.22 -0.18 24.74
CA TRP A 145 -6.98 0.15 24.02
C TRP A 145 -6.61 1.63 24.07
N LEU A 146 -7.62 2.51 24.01
CA LEU A 146 -7.44 3.96 24.06
C LEU A 146 -6.86 4.48 25.38
N LEU A 147 -7.08 3.78 26.49
CA LEU A 147 -6.62 4.15 27.83
C LEU A 147 -5.28 3.53 28.20
N LEU A 148 -4.74 2.63 27.37
CA LEU A 148 -3.46 2.00 27.66
C LEU A 148 -2.32 3.02 27.56
N SER A 149 -1.39 2.97 28.51
CA SER A 149 -0.20 3.83 28.49
C SER A 149 0.65 3.60 27.23
N TYR A 150 1.22 4.66 26.67
CA TYR A 150 2.12 4.60 25.50
C TYR A 150 3.28 3.62 25.69
N GLY A 151 3.78 3.51 26.93
CA GLY A 151 4.85 2.56 27.28
C GLY A 151 4.52 1.09 27.03
N ILE A 152 3.22 0.73 26.98
CA ILE A 152 2.76 -0.64 26.70
C ILE A 152 2.34 -0.79 25.23
N LYS A 153 1.76 0.25 24.62
CA LYS A 153 1.33 0.23 23.22
C LYS A 153 2.48 0.03 22.26
N ILE A 154 3.59 0.74 22.47
CA ILE A 154 4.76 0.71 21.57
C ILE A 154 5.40 -0.69 21.50
N PRO A 155 5.80 -1.36 22.61
CA PRO A 155 6.41 -2.66 22.54
C PRO A 155 5.44 -3.75 22.03
N LEU A 156 4.15 -3.64 22.33
CA LEU A 156 3.15 -4.57 21.86
C LEU A 156 2.98 -4.50 20.33
N PHE A 157 2.95 -3.28 19.79
CA PHE A 157 2.88 -3.04 18.35
C PHE A 157 4.18 -3.46 17.63
N ALA A 158 5.33 -3.14 18.22
CA ALA A 158 6.63 -3.58 17.70
C ALA A 158 6.73 -5.12 17.65
N GLY A 159 6.24 -5.80 18.69
CA GLY A 159 6.17 -7.26 18.73
C GLY A 159 5.31 -7.84 17.61
N LEU A 160 4.14 -7.25 17.33
CA LEU A 160 3.28 -7.65 16.21
C LEU A 160 3.96 -7.45 14.85
N CYS A 161 4.67 -6.35 14.66
CA CYS A 161 5.42 -6.09 13.43
C CYS A 161 6.55 -7.10 13.23
N ILE A 162 7.30 -7.40 14.29
CA ILE A 162 8.39 -8.39 14.25
C ILE A 162 7.82 -9.78 13.93
N LEU A 163 6.72 -10.17 14.54
CA LEU A 163 6.03 -11.44 14.30
C LEU A 163 5.53 -11.52 12.85
N GLY A 164 5.00 -10.44 12.29
CA GLY A 164 4.60 -10.36 10.88
C GLY A 164 5.79 -10.53 9.93
N VAL A 165 6.91 -9.87 10.18
CA VAL A 165 8.14 -10.01 9.37
C VAL A 165 8.69 -11.42 9.49
N ALA A 166 8.73 -12.00 10.69
CA ALA A 166 9.20 -13.37 10.92
C ALA A 166 8.36 -14.40 10.15
N THR A 167 7.03 -14.29 10.19
CA THR A 167 6.14 -15.18 9.43
C THR A 167 6.35 -15.06 7.93
N PHE A 168 6.54 -13.84 7.42
CA PHE A 168 6.85 -13.63 6.00
C PHE A 168 8.19 -14.27 5.62
N CYS A 169 9.25 -14.08 6.40
CA CYS A 169 10.56 -14.63 6.14
C CYS A 169 10.57 -16.18 6.17
N VAL A 170 9.82 -16.79 7.09
CA VAL A 170 9.69 -18.25 7.17
C VAL A 170 8.95 -18.83 5.98
N MET A 171 7.87 -18.17 5.54
CA MET A 171 7.07 -18.67 4.41
C MET A 171 7.66 -18.34 3.03
N ALA A 172 8.49 -17.30 2.93
CA ALA A 172 9.13 -16.90 1.67
C ALA A 172 10.33 -17.79 1.28
N LYS A 173 10.85 -18.56 2.24
CA LYS A 173 11.96 -19.50 2.06
C LYS A 173 11.50 -20.80 1.40
#